data_7c0dc69e79c92f2bab49f3a1be5cf5e8
#
_entry.id   7c0dc69e79c92f2bab49f3a1be5cf5e8
#
_cell.length_a   1.000
_cell.length_b   1.000
_cell.length_c   1.000
_cell.angle_alpha   90.00
_cell.angle_beta   90.00
_cell.angle_gamma   90.00
#
_symmetry.space_group_name_H-M   'P 1'
#
loop_
_entity.id
_entity.type
_entity.pdbx_description
1 polymer ?
#
loop_
_entity_poly.entity_id
_entity_poly.type
_entity_poly.pdbx_seq_one_letter_code
_entity_poly.pdbx_strand_id
1 'polypeptide(L)'
;KTIMCTGDNPLTAATIAKEAGVDGFIAECKPEDKIDAIKKEQAEGKLVAMTGDGTNDAPALAQADVGLAMNSGTTAAKEAANMVDLDSDPTKILEVVEIGKQLLITRGSLTTFSIANDVAKYFAIIPAMFTLVIPQMEMLNIMHLATPFSAILSALIFNAIIIPCLIPIAMRGVKYKPMRSEKMLMKNMGIYGLGGVIVPFIGIKLIDILVAPLLALLGL
;
A
#
# COMPACT_ATOMS: atom_id res chain seq x y z
N LYS A 1 -0.04 16.14 11.64
CA LYS A 1 -0.18 17.49 12.23
C LYS A 1 -1.36 18.19 11.57
N THR A 2 -2.29 18.72 12.38
CA THR A 2 -3.48 19.44 11.92
C THR A 2 -3.36 20.92 12.26
N ILE A 3 -3.50 21.79 11.26
CA ILE A 3 -3.43 23.23 11.41
C ILE A 3 -4.73 23.85 10.89
N MET A 4 -5.37 24.67 11.71
CA MET A 4 -6.54 25.45 11.32
C MET A 4 -6.10 26.79 10.75
N CYS A 5 -6.53 27.12 9.52
CA CYS A 5 -6.32 28.42 8.90
C CYS A 5 -7.67 29.16 8.84
N THR A 6 -7.77 30.29 9.55
CA THR A 6 -9.01 31.06 9.63
C THR A 6 -8.76 32.56 9.44
N GLY A 7 -9.73 33.24 8.86
CA GLY A 7 -9.73 34.72 8.78
C GLY A 7 -10.15 35.41 10.07
N ASP A 8 -10.52 34.67 11.12
CA ASP A 8 -10.94 35.19 12.40
C ASP A 8 -9.76 35.79 13.19
N ASN A 9 -10.08 36.61 14.21
CA ASN A 9 -9.08 37.16 15.12
C ASN A 9 -8.42 36.08 15.98
N PRO A 10 -7.22 36.33 16.54
CA PRO A 10 -6.45 35.32 17.28
C PRO A 10 -7.17 34.72 18.48
N LEU A 11 -8.02 35.48 19.17
CA LEU A 11 -8.75 35.00 20.35
C LEU A 11 -9.83 33.98 19.98
N THR A 12 -10.60 34.30 18.95
CA THR A 12 -11.62 33.39 18.41
C THR A 12 -10.95 32.13 17.82
N ALA A 13 -9.89 32.32 17.02
CA ALA A 13 -9.14 31.23 16.44
C ALA A 13 -8.57 30.28 17.50
N ALA A 14 -7.99 30.81 18.59
CA ALA A 14 -7.46 30.00 19.68
C ALA A 14 -8.54 29.17 20.39
N THR A 15 -9.73 29.75 20.59
CA THR A 15 -10.86 29.07 21.23
C THR A 15 -11.36 27.91 20.36
N ILE A 16 -11.61 28.19 19.07
CA ILE A 16 -12.09 27.17 18.11
C ILE A 16 -11.04 26.07 17.91
N ALA A 17 -9.76 26.44 17.79
CA ALA A 17 -8.67 25.47 17.65
C ALA A 17 -8.58 24.51 18.85
N LYS A 18 -8.78 25.02 20.04
CA LYS A 18 -8.81 24.23 21.28
C LYS A 18 -10.02 23.29 21.32
N GLU A 19 -11.20 23.77 20.94
CA GLU A 19 -12.42 22.96 20.87
C GLU A 19 -12.32 21.87 19.79
N ALA A 20 -11.77 22.20 18.63
CA ALA A 20 -11.56 21.27 17.53
C ALA A 20 -10.40 20.29 17.78
N GLY A 21 -9.56 20.54 18.80
CA GLY A 21 -8.43 19.66 19.14
C GLY A 21 -7.31 19.63 18.09
N VAL A 22 -7.14 20.71 17.31
CA VAL A 22 -6.07 20.82 16.31
C VAL A 22 -4.72 21.15 16.95
N ASP A 23 -3.62 20.78 16.28
CA ASP A 23 -2.25 20.98 16.80
C ASP A 23 -1.78 22.45 16.74
N GLY A 24 -2.41 23.27 15.89
CA GLY A 24 -2.08 24.67 15.73
C GLY A 24 -3.11 25.43 14.91
N PHE A 25 -2.98 26.75 14.88
CA PHE A 25 -3.83 27.62 14.07
C PHE A 25 -3.06 28.80 13.50
N ILE A 26 -3.58 29.36 12.40
CA ILE A 26 -3.14 30.62 11.80
C ILE A 26 -4.40 31.49 11.76
N ALA A 27 -4.38 32.60 12.49
CA ALA A 27 -5.47 33.57 12.55
C ALA A 27 -5.26 34.69 11.54
N GLU A 28 -6.33 35.46 11.23
CA GLU A 28 -6.31 36.59 10.29
C GLU A 28 -5.72 36.20 8.91
N CYS A 29 -5.91 34.94 8.53
CA CYS A 29 -5.27 34.31 7.38
C CYS A 29 -5.87 34.83 6.09
N LYS A 30 -5.06 35.42 5.23
CA LYS A 30 -5.39 35.79 3.86
C LYS A 30 -5.23 34.58 2.93
N PRO A 31 -5.80 34.61 1.72
CA PRO A 31 -5.61 33.51 0.77
C PRO A 31 -4.14 33.16 0.49
N GLU A 32 -3.28 34.19 0.40
CA GLU A 32 -1.85 34.00 0.18
C GLU A 32 -1.17 33.29 1.35
N ASP A 33 -1.55 33.64 2.58
CA ASP A 33 -0.97 33.04 3.80
C ASP A 33 -1.26 31.53 3.87
N LYS A 34 -2.44 31.09 3.36
CA LYS A 34 -2.79 29.66 3.26
C LYS A 34 -1.88 28.93 2.30
N ILE A 35 -1.58 29.55 1.15
CA ILE A 35 -0.67 28.97 0.16
C ILE A 35 0.75 28.89 0.74
N ASP A 36 1.21 29.91 1.40
CA ASP A 36 2.55 29.96 1.98
C ASP A 36 2.73 28.95 3.12
N ALA A 37 1.69 28.74 3.93
CA ALA A 37 1.67 27.70 4.94
C ALA A 37 1.81 26.30 4.31
N ILE A 38 1.10 26.02 3.21
CA ILE A 38 1.20 24.75 2.47
C ILE A 38 2.61 24.59 1.89
N LYS A 39 3.11 25.60 1.17
CA LYS A 39 4.45 25.55 0.56
C LYS A 39 5.55 25.33 1.59
N LYS A 40 5.43 25.93 2.77
CA LYS A 40 6.40 25.76 3.85
C LYS A 40 6.47 24.30 4.31
N GLU A 41 5.34 23.66 4.56
CA GLU A 41 5.31 22.24 4.96
C GLU A 41 5.78 21.32 3.81
N GLN A 42 5.42 21.64 2.56
CA GLN A 42 5.90 20.91 1.37
C GLN A 42 7.42 21.03 1.18
N ALA A 43 8.01 22.20 1.45
CA ALA A 43 9.45 22.41 1.38
C ALA A 43 10.24 21.58 2.41
N GLU A 44 9.60 21.19 3.51
CA GLU A 44 10.14 20.23 4.48
C GLU A 44 9.98 18.76 4.06
N GLY A 45 9.48 18.49 2.83
CA GLY A 45 9.24 17.15 2.31
C GLY A 45 7.98 16.46 2.83
N LYS A 46 7.05 17.22 3.42
CA LYS A 46 5.78 16.71 3.93
C LYS A 46 4.71 16.74 2.83
N LEU A 47 3.82 15.75 2.86
CA LEU A 47 2.58 15.77 2.08
C LEU A 47 1.52 16.57 2.84
N VAL A 48 0.90 17.52 2.16
CA VAL A 48 -0.09 18.43 2.74
C VAL A 48 -1.46 18.17 2.15
N ALA A 49 -2.43 17.87 3.03
CA ALA A 49 -3.84 17.85 2.68
C ALA A 49 -4.51 19.14 3.12
N MET A 50 -5.33 19.72 2.27
CA MET A 50 -6.12 20.93 2.53
C MET A 50 -7.61 20.60 2.35
N THR A 51 -8.43 21.07 3.30
CA THR A 51 -9.88 21.06 3.15
C THR A 51 -10.41 22.50 3.21
N GLY A 52 -11.38 22.82 2.36
CA GLY A 52 -11.96 24.15 2.26
C GLY A 52 -13.22 24.17 1.41
N ASP A 53 -14.02 25.23 1.53
CA ASP A 53 -15.31 25.39 0.86
C ASP A 53 -15.48 26.73 0.13
N GLY A 54 -14.61 27.70 0.40
CA GLY A 54 -14.69 29.06 -0.12
C GLY A 54 -13.93 29.28 -1.44
N THR A 55 -14.33 30.31 -2.18
CA THR A 55 -13.57 30.79 -3.36
C THR A 55 -12.15 31.18 -2.98
N ASN A 56 -11.96 31.72 -1.78
CA ASN A 56 -10.66 32.11 -1.24
C ASN A 56 -9.75 30.91 -0.95
N ASP A 57 -10.32 29.71 -0.85
CA ASP A 57 -9.57 28.47 -0.61
C ASP A 57 -9.09 27.82 -1.92
N ALA A 58 -9.68 28.18 -3.05
CA ALA A 58 -9.40 27.55 -4.34
C ALA A 58 -7.89 27.52 -4.68
N PRO A 59 -7.12 28.63 -4.54
CA PRO A 59 -5.69 28.56 -4.83
C PRO A 59 -4.90 27.66 -3.86
N ALA A 60 -5.29 27.61 -2.57
CA ALA A 60 -4.68 26.75 -1.57
C ALA A 60 -5.04 25.27 -1.79
N LEU A 61 -6.29 24.97 -2.17
CA LEU A 61 -6.74 23.63 -2.57
C LEU A 61 -5.96 23.10 -3.78
N ALA A 62 -5.70 23.96 -4.76
CA ALA A 62 -4.90 23.60 -5.94
C ALA A 62 -3.41 23.39 -5.61
N GLN A 63 -2.86 24.13 -4.62
CA GLN A 63 -1.47 24.01 -4.21
C GLN A 63 -1.20 22.76 -3.36
N ALA A 64 -2.17 22.31 -2.59
CA ALA A 64 -2.02 21.17 -1.71
C ALA A 64 -1.81 19.87 -2.51
N ASP A 65 -1.09 18.90 -1.94
CA ASP A 65 -0.93 17.57 -2.52
C ASP A 65 -2.27 16.83 -2.60
N VAL A 66 -3.14 17.08 -1.62
CA VAL A 66 -4.52 16.58 -1.57
C VAL A 66 -5.44 17.73 -1.22
N GLY A 67 -6.21 18.22 -2.19
CA GLY A 67 -7.27 19.23 -2.01
C GLY A 67 -8.63 18.55 -1.90
N LEU A 68 -9.35 18.76 -0.79
CA LEU A 68 -10.70 18.27 -0.56
C LEU A 68 -11.67 19.44 -0.45
N ALA A 69 -12.54 19.64 -1.43
CA ALA A 69 -13.60 20.64 -1.36
C ALA A 69 -14.89 20.04 -0.81
N MET A 70 -15.67 20.86 -0.11
CA MET A 70 -17.00 20.48 0.35
C MET A 70 -18.01 20.60 -0.81
N ASN A 71 -19.00 19.70 -0.87
CA ASN A 71 -20.08 19.79 -1.87
C ASN A 71 -20.91 21.06 -1.70
N SER A 72 -21.09 21.54 -0.47
CA SER A 72 -21.71 22.83 -0.15
C SER A 72 -20.87 24.04 -0.55
N GLY A 73 -19.59 23.81 -0.90
CA GLY A 73 -18.66 24.85 -1.26
C GLY A 73 -18.89 25.47 -2.64
N THR A 74 -18.15 26.53 -2.94
CA THR A 74 -18.22 27.24 -4.21
C THR A 74 -17.73 26.39 -5.38
N THR A 75 -18.22 26.69 -6.59
CA THR A 75 -17.76 26.02 -7.82
C THR A 75 -16.25 26.15 -7.99
N ALA A 76 -15.67 27.32 -7.70
CA ALA A 76 -14.24 27.56 -7.78
C ALA A 76 -13.43 26.64 -6.85
N ALA A 77 -13.89 26.41 -5.61
CA ALA A 77 -13.25 25.48 -4.69
C ALA A 77 -13.33 24.05 -5.20
N LYS A 78 -14.50 23.63 -5.72
CA LYS A 78 -14.69 22.26 -6.26
C LYS A 78 -13.87 21.98 -7.51
N GLU A 79 -13.69 22.97 -8.39
CA GLU A 79 -12.85 22.83 -9.59
C GLU A 79 -11.35 22.82 -9.28
N ALA A 80 -10.95 23.53 -8.23
CA ALA A 80 -9.55 23.59 -7.82
C ALA A 80 -9.09 22.35 -7.04
N ALA A 81 -10.01 21.65 -6.36
CA ALA A 81 -9.70 20.51 -5.52
C ALA A 81 -9.50 19.21 -6.33
N ASN A 82 -8.71 18.28 -5.78
CA ASN A 82 -8.55 16.94 -6.35
C ASN A 82 -9.77 16.05 -6.09
N MET A 83 -10.50 16.31 -5.00
CA MET A 83 -11.64 15.55 -4.54
C MET A 83 -12.75 16.47 -4.02
N VAL A 84 -13.98 15.99 -4.08
CA VAL A 84 -15.14 16.66 -3.51
C VAL A 84 -15.81 15.71 -2.53
N ASP A 85 -15.97 16.17 -1.30
CA ASP A 85 -16.76 15.46 -0.30
C ASP A 85 -18.24 15.77 -0.47
N LEU A 86 -19.03 14.76 -0.85
CA LEU A 86 -20.46 14.90 -1.14
C LEU A 86 -21.29 15.15 0.12
N ASP A 87 -20.83 14.69 1.27
CA ASP A 87 -21.51 14.85 2.56
C ASP A 87 -21.21 16.21 3.21
N SER A 88 -20.20 16.94 2.68
CA SER A 88 -19.71 18.21 3.24
C SER A 88 -19.26 18.08 4.70
N ASP A 89 -18.61 16.97 5.03
CA ASP A 89 -18.08 16.68 6.35
C ASP A 89 -16.53 16.78 6.35
N PRO A 90 -15.93 17.82 6.98
CA PRO A 90 -14.49 17.97 7.01
C PRO A 90 -13.72 16.77 7.60
N THR A 91 -14.35 15.94 8.41
CA THR A 91 -13.74 14.76 9.02
C THR A 91 -13.48 13.64 8.01
N LYS A 92 -14.09 13.69 6.83
CA LYS A 92 -13.87 12.75 5.72
C LYS A 92 -12.42 12.71 5.24
N ILE A 93 -11.66 13.76 5.47
CA ILE A 93 -10.21 13.76 5.18
C ILE A 93 -9.48 12.62 5.91
N LEU A 94 -9.95 12.23 7.09
CA LEU A 94 -9.39 11.11 7.84
C LEU A 94 -9.61 9.78 7.12
N GLU A 95 -10.81 9.58 6.57
CA GLU A 95 -11.14 8.39 5.78
C GLU A 95 -10.31 8.32 4.50
N VAL A 96 -10.14 9.46 3.81
CA VAL A 96 -9.29 9.57 2.62
C VAL A 96 -7.85 9.18 2.93
N VAL A 97 -7.30 9.70 4.03
CA VAL A 97 -5.92 9.36 4.47
C VAL A 97 -5.82 7.88 4.85
N GLU A 98 -6.83 7.34 5.53
CA GLU A 98 -6.86 5.91 5.90
C GLU A 98 -6.89 5.01 4.67
N ILE A 99 -7.76 5.29 3.70
CA ILE A 99 -7.85 4.56 2.43
C ILE A 99 -6.53 4.66 1.66
N GLY A 100 -5.95 5.86 1.55
CA GLY A 100 -4.67 6.06 0.88
C GLY A 100 -3.54 5.24 1.51
N LYS A 101 -3.44 5.24 2.84
CA LYS A 101 -2.47 4.42 3.57
C LYS A 101 -2.74 2.92 3.39
N GLN A 102 -4.00 2.50 3.41
CA GLN A 102 -4.38 1.10 3.16
C GLN A 102 -3.95 0.64 1.77
N LEU A 103 -4.14 1.46 0.73
CA LEU A 103 -3.70 1.15 -0.63
C LEU A 103 -2.18 1.00 -0.72
N LEU A 104 -1.42 1.92 -0.13
CA LEU A 104 0.05 1.87 -0.12
C LEU A 104 0.57 0.62 0.60
N ILE A 105 -0.02 0.29 1.76
CA ILE A 105 0.35 -0.89 2.54
C ILE A 105 0.01 -2.17 1.77
N THR A 106 -1.16 -2.23 1.16
CA THR A 106 -1.58 -3.37 0.35
C THR A 106 -0.62 -3.62 -0.80
N ARG A 107 -0.28 -2.57 -1.54
CA ARG A 107 0.70 -2.64 -2.63
C ARG A 107 2.06 -3.12 -2.13
N GLY A 108 2.58 -2.54 -1.04
CA GLY A 108 3.85 -2.94 -0.44
C GLY A 108 3.86 -4.39 0.04
N SER A 109 2.79 -4.83 0.69
CA SER A 109 2.65 -6.21 1.19
C SER A 109 2.61 -7.24 0.05
N LEU A 110 1.83 -6.96 -1.00
CA LEU A 110 1.74 -7.85 -2.17
C LEU A 110 3.06 -7.91 -2.95
N THR A 111 3.76 -6.78 -3.09
CA THR A 111 5.08 -6.73 -3.70
C THR A 111 6.10 -7.55 -2.90
N THR A 112 6.10 -7.41 -1.58
CA THR A 112 6.97 -8.20 -0.68
C THR A 112 6.69 -9.69 -0.81
N PHE A 113 5.41 -10.09 -0.82
CA PHE A 113 5.01 -11.48 -1.03
C PHE A 113 5.48 -12.00 -2.40
N SER A 114 5.27 -11.22 -3.47
CA SER A 114 5.65 -11.61 -4.83
C SER A 114 7.16 -11.83 -4.96
N ILE A 115 7.98 -10.90 -4.46
CA ILE A 115 9.44 -11.03 -4.49
C ILE A 115 9.89 -12.26 -3.70
N ALA A 116 9.37 -12.44 -2.49
CA ALA A 116 9.70 -13.60 -1.65
C ALA A 116 9.30 -14.93 -2.31
N ASN A 117 8.11 -14.97 -2.93
CA ASN A 117 7.61 -16.10 -3.70
C ASN A 117 8.48 -16.42 -4.93
N ASP A 118 8.96 -15.41 -5.64
CA ASP A 118 9.84 -15.60 -6.79
C ASP A 118 11.21 -16.14 -6.35
N VAL A 119 11.79 -15.58 -5.28
CA VAL A 119 13.05 -16.10 -4.71
C VAL A 119 12.90 -17.55 -4.26
N ALA A 120 11.80 -17.90 -3.58
CA ALA A 120 11.53 -19.26 -3.14
C ALA A 120 11.44 -20.27 -4.29
N LYS A 121 10.88 -19.89 -5.43
CA LYS A 121 10.79 -20.74 -6.63
C LYS A 121 12.15 -21.08 -7.24
N TYR A 122 13.17 -20.24 -7.06
CA TYR A 122 14.52 -20.54 -7.53
C TYR A 122 15.08 -21.80 -6.88
N PHE A 123 14.72 -22.12 -5.63
CA PHE A 123 15.10 -23.37 -4.99
C PHE A 123 14.44 -24.62 -5.58
N ALA A 124 13.39 -24.47 -6.37
CA ALA A 124 12.81 -25.55 -7.17
C ALA A 124 13.45 -25.64 -8.56
N ILE A 125 13.57 -24.48 -9.24
CA ILE A 125 13.94 -24.41 -10.66
C ILE A 125 15.44 -24.61 -10.86
N ILE A 126 16.30 -23.99 -10.06
CA ILE A 126 17.76 -24.06 -10.25
C ILE A 126 18.30 -25.49 -10.08
N PRO A 127 17.97 -26.26 -9.02
CA PRO A 127 18.36 -27.65 -8.94
C PRO A 127 17.85 -28.46 -10.14
N ALA A 128 16.59 -28.31 -10.49
CA ALA A 128 15.98 -29.00 -11.61
C ALA A 128 16.72 -28.80 -12.94
N MET A 129 17.24 -27.61 -13.21
CA MET A 129 17.96 -27.28 -14.45
C MET A 129 19.39 -27.82 -14.47
N PHE A 130 20.07 -27.81 -13.34
CA PHE A 130 21.53 -28.01 -13.30
C PHE A 130 21.98 -29.33 -12.66
N THR A 131 21.15 -30.05 -11.94
CA THR A 131 21.55 -31.30 -11.24
C THR A 131 22.07 -32.35 -12.21
N LEU A 132 21.57 -32.41 -13.43
CA LEU A 132 22.04 -33.36 -14.46
C LEU A 132 23.47 -33.06 -14.94
N VAL A 133 23.91 -31.79 -14.86
CA VAL A 133 25.25 -31.36 -15.30
C VAL A 133 26.20 -31.17 -14.13
N ILE A 134 25.67 -30.67 -13.01
CA ILE A 134 26.41 -30.37 -11.79
C ILE A 134 25.70 -31.06 -10.61
N PRO A 135 26.05 -32.30 -10.27
CA PRO A 135 25.39 -33.07 -9.21
C PRO A 135 25.40 -32.38 -7.84
N GLN A 136 26.39 -31.52 -7.56
CA GLN A 136 26.46 -30.76 -6.30
C GLN A 136 25.30 -29.78 -6.11
N MET A 137 24.61 -29.41 -7.21
CA MET A 137 23.41 -28.53 -7.14
C MET A 137 22.22 -29.23 -6.49
N GLU A 138 22.24 -30.55 -6.30
CA GLU A 138 21.23 -31.27 -5.52
C GLU A 138 21.12 -30.79 -4.08
N MET A 139 22.20 -30.25 -3.51
CA MET A 139 22.15 -29.64 -2.18
C MET A 139 21.17 -28.46 -2.07
N LEU A 140 20.83 -27.83 -3.19
CA LEU A 140 19.84 -26.75 -3.26
C LEU A 140 18.39 -27.27 -3.40
N ASN A 141 18.19 -28.56 -3.62
CA ASN A 141 16.86 -29.19 -3.69
C ASN A 141 16.25 -29.36 -2.29
N ILE A 142 16.08 -28.26 -1.58
CA ILE A 142 15.54 -28.23 -0.22
C ILE A 142 14.09 -28.76 -0.19
N MET A 143 13.36 -28.61 -1.29
CA MET A 143 11.98 -29.10 -1.41
C MET A 143 11.88 -30.60 -1.64
N HIS A 144 13.01 -31.29 -1.91
CA HIS A 144 13.04 -32.73 -2.25
C HIS A 144 12.03 -33.10 -3.34
N LEU A 145 12.08 -32.41 -4.48
CA LEU A 145 11.20 -32.64 -5.62
C LEU A 145 11.64 -33.92 -6.35
N ALA A 146 10.67 -34.65 -6.89
CA ALA A 146 10.88 -36.02 -7.38
C ALA A 146 11.75 -36.08 -8.63
N THR A 147 11.49 -35.24 -9.63
CA THR A 147 12.25 -35.18 -10.89
C THR A 147 12.42 -33.73 -11.35
N PRO A 148 13.42 -33.41 -12.21
CA PRO A 148 13.55 -32.09 -12.80
C PRO A 148 12.29 -31.63 -13.57
N PHE A 149 11.65 -32.54 -14.29
CA PHE A 149 10.43 -32.24 -15.03
C PHE A 149 9.26 -31.93 -14.11
N SER A 150 9.05 -32.77 -13.06
CA SER A 150 7.98 -32.54 -12.09
C SER A 150 8.20 -31.24 -11.33
N ALA A 151 9.44 -30.90 -11.00
CA ALA A 151 9.78 -29.65 -10.30
C ALA A 151 9.40 -28.42 -11.12
N ILE A 152 9.77 -28.36 -12.39
CA ILE A 152 9.45 -27.23 -13.27
C ILE A 152 7.94 -27.15 -13.48
N LEU A 153 7.27 -28.27 -13.78
CA LEU A 153 5.84 -28.30 -14.01
C LEU A 153 5.05 -27.90 -12.75
N SER A 154 5.46 -28.39 -11.59
CA SER A 154 4.83 -28.03 -10.31
C SER A 154 5.00 -26.56 -9.98
N ALA A 155 6.15 -25.96 -10.26
CA ALA A 155 6.36 -24.52 -10.09
C ALA A 155 5.50 -23.68 -11.04
N LEU A 156 5.31 -24.11 -12.28
CA LEU A 156 4.43 -23.45 -13.26
C LEU A 156 2.96 -23.54 -12.85
N ILE A 157 2.48 -24.73 -12.45
CA ILE A 157 1.11 -24.93 -11.97
C ILE A 157 0.87 -24.09 -10.72
N PHE A 158 1.81 -24.11 -9.77
CA PHE A 158 1.71 -23.28 -8.57
C PHE A 158 1.56 -21.78 -8.92
N ASN A 159 2.33 -21.30 -9.90
CA ASN A 159 2.26 -19.91 -10.35
C ASN A 159 0.89 -19.57 -10.96
N ALA A 160 0.34 -20.50 -11.75
CA ALA A 160 -0.99 -20.35 -12.34
C ALA A 160 -2.11 -20.31 -11.30
N ILE A 161 -1.91 -20.94 -10.14
CA ILE A 161 -2.88 -20.97 -9.03
C ILE A 161 -2.71 -19.75 -8.12
N ILE A 162 -1.48 -19.40 -7.75
CA ILE A 162 -1.23 -18.36 -6.74
C ILE A 162 -1.64 -16.96 -7.23
N ILE A 163 -1.46 -16.68 -8.53
CA ILE A 163 -1.81 -15.37 -9.09
C ILE A 163 -3.32 -15.07 -8.95
N PRO A 164 -4.24 -15.92 -9.39
CA PRO A 164 -5.67 -15.73 -9.14
C PRO A 164 -6.04 -15.67 -7.65
N CYS A 165 -5.34 -16.42 -6.79
CA CYS A 165 -5.58 -16.39 -5.34
C CYS A 165 -5.18 -15.06 -4.69
N LEU A 166 -4.20 -14.35 -5.26
CA LEU A 166 -3.79 -13.05 -4.75
C LEU A 166 -4.75 -11.91 -5.14
N ILE A 167 -5.51 -12.06 -6.22
CA ILE A 167 -6.45 -11.01 -6.69
C ILE A 167 -7.50 -10.63 -5.61
N PRO A 168 -8.21 -11.57 -4.98
CA PRO A 168 -9.16 -11.23 -3.92
C PRO A 168 -8.51 -10.53 -2.71
N ILE A 169 -7.26 -10.89 -2.39
CA ILE A 169 -6.50 -10.26 -1.31
C ILE A 169 -6.15 -8.82 -1.69
N ALA A 170 -5.74 -8.60 -2.95
CA ALA A 170 -5.46 -7.27 -3.49
C ALA A 170 -6.71 -6.37 -3.48
N MET A 171 -7.86 -6.93 -3.86
CA MET A 171 -9.13 -6.19 -3.91
C MET A 171 -9.67 -5.83 -2.53
N ARG A 172 -9.55 -6.73 -1.55
CA ARG A 172 -9.98 -6.45 -0.16
C ARG A 172 -9.05 -5.50 0.56
N GLY A 173 -7.79 -5.45 0.15
CA GLY A 173 -6.74 -4.70 0.80
C GLY A 173 -6.30 -5.26 2.16
N VAL A 174 -5.13 -4.84 2.59
CA VAL A 174 -4.60 -5.13 3.93
C VAL A 174 -5.17 -4.10 4.89
N LYS A 175 -5.83 -4.54 5.96
CA LYS A 175 -6.42 -3.63 6.95
C LYS A 175 -5.36 -2.71 7.56
N TYR A 176 -5.58 -1.43 7.42
CA TYR A 176 -4.78 -0.42 8.09
C TYR A 176 -5.06 -0.43 9.59
N LYS A 177 -3.99 -0.42 10.38
CA LYS A 177 -4.07 -0.15 11.82
C LYS A 177 -3.08 0.96 12.13
N PRO A 178 -3.50 2.07 12.79
CA PRO A 178 -2.59 3.14 13.16
C PRO A 178 -1.43 2.61 14.01
N MET A 179 -0.21 2.74 13.49
CA MET A 179 1.02 2.36 14.19
C MET A 179 2.21 3.06 13.56
N ARG A 180 3.37 3.05 14.24
CA ARG A 180 4.61 3.60 13.69
C ARG A 180 5.01 2.86 12.41
N SER A 181 5.50 3.60 11.43
CA SER A 181 5.88 3.08 10.10
C SER A 181 6.85 1.90 10.18
N GLU A 182 7.86 1.96 11.05
CA GLU A 182 8.83 0.89 11.26
C GLU A 182 8.16 -0.42 11.74
N LYS A 183 7.27 -0.32 12.73
CA LYS A 183 6.56 -1.48 13.27
C LYS A 183 5.63 -2.09 12.22
N MET A 184 5.00 -1.26 11.40
CA MET A 184 4.15 -1.69 10.28
C MET A 184 4.97 -2.41 9.22
N LEU A 185 6.13 -1.86 8.85
CA LEU A 185 7.04 -2.47 7.89
C LEU A 185 7.51 -3.85 8.38
N MET A 186 8.00 -3.95 9.61
CA MET A 186 8.45 -5.23 10.19
C MET A 186 7.32 -6.26 10.24
N LYS A 187 6.11 -5.85 10.61
CA LYS A 187 4.94 -6.74 10.62
C LYS A 187 4.60 -7.25 9.23
N ASN A 188 4.59 -6.37 8.24
CA ASN A 188 4.25 -6.74 6.86
C ASN A 188 5.36 -7.60 6.24
N MET A 189 6.62 -7.30 6.47
CA MET A 189 7.74 -8.15 6.06
C MET A 189 7.66 -9.53 6.74
N GLY A 190 7.34 -9.60 8.02
CA GLY A 190 7.15 -10.87 8.72
C GLY A 190 6.02 -11.70 8.13
N ILE A 191 4.84 -11.13 7.92
CA ILE A 191 3.68 -11.88 7.43
C ILE A 191 3.83 -12.21 5.93
N TYR A 192 4.08 -11.20 5.09
CA TYR A 192 4.07 -11.36 3.63
C TYR A 192 5.42 -11.86 3.09
N GLY A 193 6.54 -11.50 3.71
CA GLY A 193 7.86 -12.02 3.35
C GLY A 193 8.00 -13.49 3.71
N LEU A 194 7.78 -13.86 4.97
CA LEU A 194 7.80 -15.27 5.39
C LEU A 194 6.70 -16.08 4.71
N GLY A 195 5.48 -15.55 4.59
CA GLY A 195 4.40 -16.20 3.85
C GLY A 195 4.76 -16.41 2.39
N GLY A 196 5.40 -15.42 1.74
CA GLY A 196 5.87 -15.52 0.37
C GLY A 196 6.96 -16.59 0.15
N VAL A 197 7.73 -16.92 1.19
CA VAL A 197 8.68 -18.05 1.14
C VAL A 197 7.99 -19.38 1.45
N ILE A 198 7.23 -19.46 2.53
CA ILE A 198 6.64 -20.73 3.02
C ILE A 198 5.59 -21.28 2.05
N VAL A 199 4.73 -20.41 1.51
CA VAL A 199 3.62 -20.84 0.63
C VAL A 199 4.11 -21.55 -0.62
N PRO A 200 5.13 -21.07 -1.37
CA PRO A 200 5.69 -21.84 -2.51
C PRO A 200 6.33 -23.16 -2.09
N PHE A 201 7.08 -23.19 -0.98
CA PHE A 201 7.71 -24.41 -0.49
C PHE A 201 6.67 -25.53 -0.27
N ILE A 202 5.58 -25.19 0.40
CA ILE A 202 4.48 -26.13 0.65
C ILE A 202 3.69 -26.39 -0.63
N GLY A 203 3.31 -25.34 -1.35
CA GLY A 203 2.43 -25.45 -2.52
C GLY A 203 3.07 -26.22 -3.68
N ILE A 204 4.33 -25.91 -4.01
CA ILE A 204 5.06 -26.64 -5.08
C ILE A 204 5.25 -28.11 -4.69
N LYS A 205 5.60 -28.39 -3.42
CA LYS A 205 5.76 -29.76 -2.95
C LYS A 205 4.46 -30.57 -3.01
N LEU A 206 3.34 -29.97 -2.62
CA LEU A 206 2.03 -30.62 -2.71
C LEU A 206 1.64 -30.93 -4.17
N ILE A 207 1.91 -30.00 -5.08
CA ILE A 207 1.67 -30.19 -6.50
C ILE A 207 2.59 -31.28 -7.06
N ASP A 208 3.87 -31.29 -6.67
CA ASP A 208 4.85 -32.29 -7.09
C ASP A 208 4.41 -33.72 -6.71
N ILE A 209 3.88 -33.91 -5.50
CA ILE A 209 3.34 -35.21 -5.05
C ILE A 209 2.21 -35.73 -5.97
N LEU A 210 1.43 -34.81 -6.57
CA LEU A 210 0.35 -35.16 -7.49
C LEU A 210 0.85 -35.35 -8.94
N VAL A 211 1.80 -34.50 -9.35
CA VAL A 211 2.30 -34.44 -10.74
C VAL A 211 3.33 -35.53 -11.02
N ALA A 212 4.23 -35.81 -10.07
CA ALA A 212 5.29 -36.81 -10.28
C ALA A 212 4.77 -38.23 -10.64
N PRO A 213 3.75 -38.77 -9.96
CA PRO A 213 3.18 -40.09 -10.37
C PRO A 213 2.52 -40.08 -11.77
N LEU A 214 1.89 -38.93 -12.12
CA LEU A 214 1.28 -38.78 -13.45
C LEU A 214 2.34 -38.76 -14.57
N LEU A 215 3.46 -38.08 -14.35
CA LEU A 215 4.58 -38.06 -15.27
C LEU A 215 5.23 -39.41 -15.40
N ALA A 216 5.40 -40.14 -14.30
CA ALA A 216 5.91 -41.51 -14.30
C ALA A 216 5.04 -42.48 -15.12
N LEU A 217 3.70 -42.31 -15.08
CA LEU A 217 2.76 -43.10 -15.94
C LEU A 217 2.90 -42.76 -17.43
N LEU A 218 3.35 -41.54 -17.76
CA LEU A 218 3.58 -41.11 -19.13
C LEU A 218 5.01 -41.41 -19.63
N GLY A 219 5.87 -41.99 -18.79
CA GLY A 219 7.25 -42.35 -19.12
C GLY A 219 8.21 -41.16 -19.12
N LEU A 220 7.87 -40.06 -18.37
CA LEU A 220 8.63 -38.83 -18.27
C LEU A 220 9.23 -38.63 -16.89
#